data_f08d5cc17e092bc7bdb98dd0cf185ff3
#
_entry.id   f08d5cc17e092bc7bdb98dd0cf185ff3
#
_cell.length_a   1.000
_cell.length_b   1.000
_cell.length_c   1.000
_cell.angle_alpha   90.00
_cell.angle_beta   90.00
_cell.angle_gamma   90.00
#
_symmetry.space_group_name_H-M   'P 1'
#
loop_
_entity.id
_entity.type
_entity.pdbx_description
1 polymer ?
#
loop_
_entity_poly.entity_id
_entity_poly.type
_entity_poly.pdbx_seq_one_letter_code
_entity_poly.pdbx_strand_id
1 'polypeptide(L)'
;MRKIKYYLDTTVLNFAFAEDDIEKRDITLKFLEDLPLIAEGIYISDEVIREIGRASEPRKSQLEGLLREISPLLLEVDIETEDLAERYIKEGIIPIRYRGDSLHIAVAVINGVDVIVSWNFEHIVKLKTRVMVNGANKLLGYHEIEICSPEEAVQ
;
A
#
# COMPACT_ATOMS: atom_id res chain seq x y z
N MET A 1 3.09 20.45 13.21
CA MET A 1 3.46 19.09 12.79
C MET A 1 3.06 18.82 11.34
N ARG A 2 3.98 18.29 10.56
CA ARG A 2 3.68 17.95 9.18
C ARG A 2 2.74 16.74 9.14
N LYS A 3 1.64 16.86 8.40
CA LYS A 3 0.75 15.75 8.16
C LYS A 3 1.29 14.88 7.02
N ILE A 4 1.00 13.62 7.06
CA ILE A 4 1.58 12.59 6.19
C ILE A 4 0.52 12.03 5.23
N LYS A 5 0.94 11.77 4.00
CA LYS A 5 0.12 11.10 2.99
C LYS A 5 0.38 9.60 3.05
N TYR A 6 -0.65 8.82 3.31
CA TYR A 6 -0.57 7.37 3.44
C TYR A 6 -1.23 6.67 2.26
N TYR A 7 -0.55 5.67 1.72
CA TYR A 7 -1.12 4.73 0.76
C TYR A 7 -1.38 3.40 1.46
N LEU A 8 -2.56 2.85 1.26
CA LEU A 8 -2.93 1.54 1.81
C LEU A 8 -2.97 0.52 0.69
N ASP A 9 -2.21 -0.57 0.81
CA ASP A 9 -2.36 -1.68 -0.11
C ASP A 9 -3.54 -2.55 0.31
N THR A 10 -3.86 -3.54 -0.49
CA THR A 10 -5.03 -4.39 -0.27
C THR A 10 -4.91 -5.25 0.99
N THR A 11 -3.68 -5.60 1.41
CA THR A 11 -3.49 -6.42 2.61
C THR A 11 -3.96 -5.71 3.87
N VAL A 12 -3.78 -4.39 3.96
CA VAL A 12 -4.26 -3.61 5.11
C VAL A 12 -5.77 -3.70 5.22
N LEU A 13 -6.46 -3.57 4.10
CA LEU A 13 -7.93 -3.65 4.08
C LEU A 13 -8.40 -5.05 4.44
N ASN A 14 -7.74 -6.08 3.91
CA ASN A 14 -8.08 -7.47 4.18
C ASN A 14 -7.91 -7.84 5.66
N PHE A 15 -6.84 -7.42 6.29
CA PHE A 15 -6.59 -7.78 7.69
C PHE A 15 -7.58 -7.15 8.67
N ALA A 16 -8.32 -6.12 8.26
CA ALA A 16 -9.41 -5.58 9.07
C ALA A 16 -10.50 -6.62 9.34
N PHE A 17 -10.59 -7.66 8.51
CA PHE A 17 -11.59 -8.73 8.59
C PHE A 17 -10.96 -10.10 8.86
N ALA A 18 -9.70 -10.16 9.26
CA ALA A 18 -9.01 -11.43 9.48
C ALA A 18 -9.62 -12.20 10.65
N GLU A 19 -9.86 -13.49 10.46
CA GLU A 19 -10.37 -14.38 11.51
C GLU A 19 -9.27 -15.29 12.05
N ASP A 20 -8.21 -15.51 11.27
CA ASP A 20 -7.11 -16.41 11.60
C ASP A 20 -5.90 -15.67 12.22
N ASP A 21 -5.93 -14.37 12.28
CA ASP A 21 -4.86 -13.56 12.89
C ASP A 21 -5.49 -12.36 13.60
N ILE A 22 -5.97 -12.61 14.80
CA ILE A 22 -6.69 -11.60 15.61
C ILE A 22 -5.78 -10.45 16.00
N GLU A 23 -4.51 -10.73 16.28
CA GLU A 23 -3.54 -9.69 16.68
C GLU A 23 -3.35 -8.67 15.55
N LYS A 24 -3.09 -9.12 14.33
CA LYS A 24 -2.94 -8.21 13.18
C LYS A 24 -4.24 -7.51 12.84
N ARG A 25 -5.38 -8.20 12.99
CA ARG A 25 -6.68 -7.57 12.79
C ARG A 25 -6.87 -6.40 13.74
N ASP A 26 -6.59 -6.59 15.02
CA ASP A 26 -6.79 -5.55 16.02
C ASP A 26 -5.84 -4.37 15.82
N ILE A 27 -4.59 -4.63 15.44
CA ILE A 27 -3.61 -3.60 15.08
C ILE A 27 -4.12 -2.81 13.85
N THR A 28 -4.63 -3.51 12.85
CA THR A 28 -5.16 -2.89 11.63
C THR A 28 -6.35 -1.99 11.93
N LEU A 29 -7.30 -2.48 12.74
CA LEU A 29 -8.48 -1.70 13.10
C LEU A 29 -8.10 -0.44 13.89
N LYS A 30 -7.15 -0.55 14.81
CA LYS A 30 -6.65 0.60 15.56
C LYS A 30 -5.96 1.61 14.64
N PHE A 31 -5.13 1.13 13.72
CA PHE A 31 -4.46 1.97 12.74
C PHE A 31 -5.49 2.74 11.89
N LEU A 32 -6.49 2.04 11.36
CA LEU A 32 -7.53 2.66 10.53
C LEU A 32 -8.37 3.67 11.32
N GLU A 33 -8.62 3.40 12.60
CA GLU A 33 -9.34 4.33 13.48
C GLU A 33 -8.55 5.63 13.68
N ASP A 34 -7.24 5.51 13.90
CA ASP A 34 -6.37 6.66 14.17
C ASP A 34 -6.00 7.44 12.90
N LEU A 35 -6.05 6.79 11.74
CA LEU A 35 -5.54 7.34 10.48
C LEU A 35 -6.14 8.71 10.10
N PRO A 36 -7.46 8.95 10.22
CA PRO A 36 -8.01 10.27 9.89
C PRO A 36 -7.47 11.40 10.76
N LEU A 37 -6.94 11.08 11.94
CA LEU A 37 -6.40 12.09 12.87
C LEU A 37 -4.96 12.47 12.53
N ILE A 38 -4.21 11.59 11.87
CA ILE A 38 -2.77 11.77 11.62
C ILE A 38 -2.45 12.00 10.15
N ALA A 39 -3.35 11.67 9.23
CA ALA A 39 -3.08 11.74 7.79
C ALA A 39 -3.49 13.07 7.19
N GLU A 40 -2.66 13.58 6.27
CA GLU A 40 -3.06 14.64 5.35
C GLU A 40 -4.00 14.09 4.28
N GLY A 41 -3.73 12.86 3.82
CA GLY A 41 -4.53 12.16 2.85
C GLY A 41 -4.35 10.66 2.96
N ILE A 42 -5.40 9.93 2.62
CA ILE A 42 -5.43 8.48 2.60
C ILE A 42 -5.70 8.07 1.16
N TYR A 43 -4.82 7.24 0.61
CA TYR A 43 -4.83 6.91 -0.82
C TYR A 43 -4.88 5.41 -1.05
N ILE A 44 -5.61 5.02 -2.08
CA ILE A 44 -5.55 3.69 -2.69
C ILE A 44 -5.38 3.90 -4.20
N SER A 45 -5.32 2.81 -4.97
CA SER A 45 -5.18 2.91 -6.41
C SER A 45 -6.13 1.96 -7.13
N ASP A 46 -6.15 2.08 -8.47
CA ASP A 46 -6.84 1.14 -9.36
C ASP A 46 -6.45 -0.31 -9.07
N GLU A 47 -5.21 -0.56 -8.64
CA GLU A 47 -4.76 -1.92 -8.33
C GLU A 47 -5.50 -2.49 -7.12
N VAL A 48 -5.76 -1.67 -6.10
CA VAL A 48 -6.56 -2.08 -4.94
C VAL A 48 -7.98 -2.44 -5.40
N ILE A 49 -8.59 -1.59 -6.22
CA ILE A 49 -9.94 -1.84 -6.73
C ILE A 49 -9.99 -3.13 -7.54
N ARG A 50 -8.96 -3.38 -8.38
CA ARG A 50 -8.87 -4.59 -9.17
C ARG A 50 -8.76 -5.84 -8.30
N GLU A 51 -7.94 -5.77 -7.25
CA GLU A 51 -7.76 -6.89 -6.33
C GLU A 51 -9.03 -7.17 -5.52
N ILE A 52 -9.71 -6.13 -5.06
CA ILE A 52 -11.01 -6.27 -4.37
C ILE A 52 -12.04 -6.93 -5.29
N GLY A 53 -12.04 -6.54 -6.57
CA GLY A 53 -12.95 -7.12 -7.56
C GLY A 53 -12.78 -8.63 -7.75
N ARG A 54 -11.61 -9.18 -7.43
CA ARG A 54 -11.33 -10.62 -7.51
C ARG A 54 -11.70 -11.38 -6.24
N ALA A 55 -12.00 -10.69 -5.17
CA ALA A 55 -12.38 -11.34 -3.91
C ALA A 55 -13.76 -11.98 -4.05
N SER A 56 -13.96 -13.10 -3.34
CA SER A 56 -15.26 -13.72 -3.25
C SER A 56 -16.05 -13.17 -2.06
N GLU A 57 -17.37 -13.40 -2.07
CA GLU A 57 -18.20 -13.02 -0.95
C GLU A 57 -18.00 -13.98 0.23
N PRO A 58 -18.14 -13.53 1.47
CA PRO A 58 -18.59 -12.18 1.88
C PRO A 58 -17.50 -11.13 1.92
N ARG A 59 -16.23 -11.50 1.70
CA ARG A 59 -15.09 -10.60 1.81
C ARG A 59 -15.18 -9.39 0.88
N LYS A 60 -15.62 -9.61 -0.36
CA LYS A 60 -15.75 -8.53 -1.33
C LYS A 60 -16.66 -7.41 -0.82
N SER A 61 -17.84 -7.77 -0.32
CA SER A 61 -18.76 -6.78 0.24
C SER A 61 -18.23 -6.10 1.49
N GLN A 62 -17.50 -6.84 2.33
CA GLN A 62 -16.86 -6.28 3.51
C GLN A 62 -15.81 -5.22 3.13
N LEU A 63 -14.98 -5.53 2.13
CA LEU A 63 -13.95 -4.61 1.64
C LEU A 63 -14.56 -3.36 1.02
N GLU A 64 -15.61 -3.53 0.22
CA GLU A 64 -16.31 -2.39 -0.39
C GLU A 64 -16.95 -1.50 0.68
N GLY A 65 -17.52 -2.09 1.72
CA GLY A 65 -18.06 -1.36 2.86
C GLY A 65 -16.99 -0.55 3.61
N LEU A 66 -15.82 -1.17 3.82
CA LEU A 66 -14.70 -0.50 4.48
C LEU A 66 -14.20 0.69 3.66
N LEU A 67 -14.12 0.55 2.34
CA LEU A 67 -13.73 1.66 1.47
C LEU A 67 -14.71 2.83 1.56
N ARG A 68 -16.01 2.56 1.67
CA ARG A 68 -17.01 3.62 1.85
C ARG A 68 -16.78 4.36 3.18
N GLU A 69 -16.41 3.66 4.23
CA GLU A 69 -16.13 4.27 5.53
C GLU A 69 -14.85 5.12 5.50
N ILE A 70 -13.78 4.59 4.92
CA ILE A 70 -12.49 5.28 4.84
C ILE A 70 -12.56 6.44 3.85
N SER A 71 -13.29 6.26 2.75
CA SER A 71 -13.41 7.22 1.66
C SER A 71 -12.04 7.74 1.17
N PRO A 72 -11.14 6.83 0.76
CA PRO A 72 -9.81 7.23 0.33
C PRO A 72 -9.83 7.90 -1.04
N LEU A 73 -8.79 8.66 -1.33
CA LEU A 73 -8.56 9.23 -2.64
C LEU A 73 -8.01 8.13 -3.56
N LEU A 74 -8.51 8.08 -4.79
CA LEU A 74 -8.12 7.05 -5.75
C LEU A 74 -7.02 7.57 -6.68
N LEU A 75 -5.89 6.85 -6.73
CA LEU A 75 -4.79 7.13 -7.63
C LEU A 75 -4.92 6.26 -8.88
N GLU A 76 -4.66 6.84 -10.03
CA GLU A 76 -4.70 6.11 -11.29
C GLU A 76 -3.36 5.43 -11.57
N VAL A 77 -3.42 4.16 -11.98
CA VAL A 77 -2.26 3.42 -12.47
C VAL A 77 -2.10 3.78 -13.95
N ASP A 78 -1.25 4.76 -14.23
CA ASP A 78 -0.98 5.23 -15.58
C ASP A 78 0.28 4.58 -16.16
N ILE A 79 0.66 5.01 -17.38
CA ILE A 79 1.84 4.45 -18.07
C ILE A 79 3.12 4.69 -17.27
N GLU A 80 3.27 5.85 -16.67
CA GLU A 80 4.46 6.16 -15.86
C GLU A 80 4.56 5.23 -14.66
N THR A 81 3.43 4.95 -14.01
CA THR A 81 3.36 3.99 -12.90
C THR A 81 3.77 2.59 -13.36
N GLU A 82 3.23 2.15 -14.50
CA GLU A 82 3.56 0.84 -15.07
C GLU A 82 5.05 0.73 -15.40
N ASP A 83 5.62 1.77 -15.97
CA ASP A 83 7.04 1.82 -16.32
C ASP A 83 7.92 1.71 -15.07
N LEU A 84 7.57 2.42 -13.99
CA LEU A 84 8.32 2.34 -12.74
C LEU A 84 8.18 0.96 -12.11
N ALA A 85 6.98 0.39 -12.13
CA ALA A 85 6.74 -0.96 -11.61
C ALA A 85 7.58 -2.01 -12.36
N GLU A 86 7.64 -1.89 -13.69
CA GLU A 86 8.48 -2.76 -14.52
C GLU A 86 9.96 -2.60 -14.19
N ARG A 87 10.39 -1.39 -13.89
CA ARG A 87 11.77 -1.13 -13.49
C ARG A 87 12.11 -1.85 -12.19
N TYR A 88 11.23 -1.80 -11.20
CA TYR A 88 11.44 -2.54 -9.95
C TYR A 88 11.54 -4.04 -10.18
N ILE A 89 10.74 -4.59 -11.09
CA ILE A 89 10.78 -6.01 -11.45
C ILE A 89 12.10 -6.33 -12.16
N LYS A 90 12.50 -5.51 -13.11
CA LYS A 90 13.72 -5.69 -13.88
C LYS A 90 14.96 -5.64 -12.99
N GLU A 91 14.94 -4.80 -11.98
CA GLU A 91 16.05 -4.69 -11.01
C GLU A 91 16.06 -5.86 -10.00
N GLY A 92 15.10 -6.76 -10.08
CA GLY A 92 15.02 -7.92 -9.18
C GLY A 92 14.48 -7.59 -7.80
N ILE A 93 13.82 -6.44 -7.62
CA ILE A 93 13.28 -6.03 -6.32
C ILE A 93 12.00 -6.80 -6.01
N ILE A 94 11.09 -6.88 -6.98
CA ILE A 94 9.81 -7.60 -6.87
C ILE A 94 9.77 -8.66 -7.97
N PRO A 95 9.46 -9.94 -7.63
CA PRO A 95 9.31 -10.97 -8.67
C PRO A 95 8.17 -10.65 -9.63
N ILE A 96 8.35 -10.98 -10.91
CA ILE A 96 7.36 -10.66 -11.96
C ILE A 96 5.96 -11.22 -11.67
N ARG A 97 5.87 -12.39 -11.04
CA ARG A 97 4.58 -13.00 -10.69
C ARG A 97 3.80 -12.19 -9.64
N TYR A 98 4.47 -11.26 -8.97
CA TYR A 98 3.86 -10.39 -7.95
C TYR A 98 3.83 -8.94 -8.43
N ARG A 99 3.55 -8.75 -9.72
CA ARG A 99 3.51 -7.43 -10.36
C ARG A 99 2.59 -6.44 -9.63
N GLY A 100 1.50 -6.94 -9.04
CA GLY A 100 0.60 -6.09 -8.25
C GLY A 100 1.31 -5.39 -7.08
N ASP A 101 2.22 -6.09 -6.41
CA ASP A 101 2.99 -5.51 -5.31
C ASP A 101 3.87 -4.36 -5.80
N SER A 102 4.47 -4.54 -6.98
CA SER A 102 5.29 -3.50 -7.61
C SER A 102 4.44 -2.29 -8.01
N LEU A 103 3.22 -2.51 -8.50
CA LEU A 103 2.30 -1.43 -8.86
C LEU A 103 1.88 -0.61 -7.65
N HIS A 104 1.64 -1.25 -6.50
CA HIS A 104 1.30 -0.53 -5.26
C HIS A 104 2.42 0.45 -4.88
N ILE A 105 3.66 -0.01 -4.92
CA ILE A 105 4.81 0.84 -4.59
C ILE A 105 4.95 1.97 -5.61
N ALA A 106 4.92 1.62 -6.88
CA ALA A 106 5.14 2.57 -7.97
C ALA A 106 4.09 3.69 -7.99
N VAL A 107 2.80 3.35 -7.84
CA VAL A 107 1.74 4.37 -7.88
C VAL A 107 1.85 5.35 -6.71
N ALA A 108 2.26 4.86 -5.54
CA ALA A 108 2.49 5.73 -4.38
C ALA A 108 3.66 6.68 -4.64
N VAL A 109 4.76 6.18 -5.21
CA VAL A 109 5.94 7.00 -5.53
C VAL A 109 5.61 8.06 -6.57
N ILE A 110 4.97 7.67 -7.68
CA ILE A 110 4.63 8.59 -8.78
C ILE A 110 3.76 9.75 -8.28
N ASN A 111 2.88 9.49 -7.33
CA ASN A 111 1.93 10.48 -6.84
C ASN A 111 2.39 11.24 -5.58
N GLY A 112 3.65 11.08 -5.20
CA GLY A 112 4.23 11.84 -4.09
C GLY A 112 3.69 11.47 -2.71
N VAL A 113 3.24 10.23 -2.54
CA VAL A 113 2.79 9.73 -1.24
C VAL A 113 4.00 9.51 -0.34
N ASP A 114 3.86 9.82 0.93
CA ASP A 114 4.98 9.75 1.88
C ASP A 114 5.24 8.34 2.39
N VAL A 115 4.18 7.58 2.64
CA VAL A 115 4.28 6.26 3.28
C VAL A 115 3.36 5.26 2.59
N ILE A 116 3.88 4.10 2.23
CA ILE A 116 3.06 2.95 1.86
C ILE A 116 2.96 2.01 3.06
N VAL A 117 1.73 1.65 3.42
CA VAL A 117 1.45 0.76 4.55
C VAL A 117 0.96 -0.58 4.02
N SER A 118 1.55 -1.67 4.49
CA SER A 118 1.26 -3.01 4.01
C SER A 118 1.55 -4.06 5.08
N TRP A 119 0.84 -5.18 5.04
CA TRP A 119 1.16 -6.37 5.81
C TRP A 119 1.98 -7.38 4.99
N ASN A 120 2.34 -7.04 3.76
CA ASN A 120 3.09 -7.94 2.89
C ASN A 120 4.58 -7.92 3.26
N PHE A 121 4.97 -8.77 4.21
CA PHE A 121 6.36 -8.89 4.64
C PHE A 121 7.23 -9.67 3.66
N GLU A 122 6.61 -10.38 2.73
CA GLU A 122 7.36 -11.19 1.76
C GLU A 122 7.97 -10.33 0.65
N HIS A 123 7.23 -9.32 0.17
CA HIS A 123 7.67 -8.54 -1.00
C HIS A 123 7.74 -7.03 -0.77
N ILE A 124 6.98 -6.48 0.15
CA ILE A 124 6.88 -5.03 0.31
C ILE A 124 7.60 -4.55 1.58
N VAL A 125 7.16 -5.01 2.74
CA VAL A 125 7.67 -4.53 4.02
C VAL A 125 8.85 -5.39 4.45
N LYS A 126 10.00 -5.13 3.85
CA LYS A 126 11.25 -5.79 4.26
C LYS A 126 12.44 -4.92 3.86
N LEU A 127 13.54 -5.14 4.53
CA LEU A 127 14.75 -4.33 4.37
C LEU A 127 15.21 -4.25 2.91
N LYS A 128 15.28 -5.39 2.22
CA LYS A 128 15.70 -5.42 0.82
C LYS A 128 14.86 -4.48 -0.05
N THR A 129 13.53 -4.57 0.08
CA THR A 129 12.61 -3.73 -0.71
C THR A 129 12.80 -2.25 -0.36
N ARG A 130 12.86 -1.93 0.93
CA ARG A 130 13.04 -0.53 1.36
C ARG A 130 14.29 0.08 0.78
N VAL A 131 15.42 -0.63 0.86
CA VAL A 131 16.71 -0.14 0.38
C VAL A 131 16.73 -0.05 -1.14
N MET A 132 16.31 -1.10 -1.83
CA MET A 132 16.43 -1.16 -3.30
C MET A 132 15.44 -0.25 -4.02
N VAL A 133 14.20 -0.15 -3.51
CA VAL A 133 13.21 0.78 -4.08
C VAL A 133 13.74 2.22 -3.98
N ASN A 134 14.21 2.61 -2.82
CA ASN A 134 14.68 3.98 -2.63
C ASN A 134 15.99 4.24 -3.39
N GLY A 135 16.84 3.24 -3.56
CA GLY A 135 18.00 3.34 -4.41
C GLY A 135 17.62 3.57 -5.88
N ALA A 136 16.67 2.80 -6.40
CA ALA A 136 16.18 2.97 -7.76
C ALA A 136 15.49 4.32 -7.94
N ASN A 137 14.66 4.72 -6.97
CA ASN A 137 13.97 6.01 -7.01
C ASN A 137 14.97 7.17 -7.11
N LYS A 138 16.02 7.12 -6.33
CA LYS A 138 17.05 8.16 -6.35
C LYS A 138 17.72 8.27 -7.72
N LEU A 139 18.06 7.14 -8.33
CA LEU A 139 18.67 7.11 -9.65
C LEU A 139 17.74 7.64 -10.74
N LEU A 140 16.44 7.43 -10.59
CA LEU A 140 15.43 7.82 -11.58
C LEU A 140 14.86 9.23 -11.34
N GLY A 141 15.28 9.90 -10.27
CA GLY A 141 14.82 11.23 -9.96
C GLY A 141 13.50 11.29 -9.18
N TYR A 142 13.08 10.17 -8.60
CA TYR A 142 11.92 10.13 -7.73
C TYR A 142 12.33 10.34 -6.27
N HIS A 143 11.36 10.78 -5.44
CA HIS A 143 11.61 10.94 -4.01
C HIS A 143 11.69 9.58 -3.30
N GLU A 144 12.21 9.60 -2.08
CA GLU A 144 12.20 8.42 -1.21
C GLU A 144 10.79 8.19 -0.68
N ILE A 145 10.46 6.92 -0.41
CA ILE A 145 9.18 6.54 0.18
C ILE A 145 9.43 5.68 1.42
N GLU A 146 8.69 5.94 2.49
CA GLU A 146 8.69 5.06 3.66
C GLU A 146 7.80 3.86 3.38
N ILE A 147 8.26 2.69 3.77
CA ILE A 147 7.53 1.43 3.60
C ILE A 147 7.43 0.78 4.98
N CYS A 148 6.22 0.63 5.49
CA CYS A 148 6.04 0.09 6.84
C CYS A 148 4.75 -0.71 6.98
N SER A 149 4.65 -1.45 8.09
CA SER A 149 3.43 -2.15 8.48
C SER A 149 2.51 -1.23 9.26
N PRO A 150 1.22 -1.59 9.42
CA PRO A 150 0.33 -0.83 10.32
C PRO A 150 0.87 -0.73 11.74
N GLU A 151 1.58 -1.75 12.22
CA GLU A 151 2.21 -1.75 13.54
C GLU A 151 3.25 -0.64 13.67
N GLU A 152 4.10 -0.48 12.66
CA GLU A 152 5.13 0.57 12.63
C GLU A 152 4.53 1.96 12.41
N ALA A 153 3.41 2.03 11.71
CA ALA A 153 2.78 3.31 11.37
C ALA A 153 2.03 3.95 12.54
N VAL A 154 1.68 3.18 13.56
CA VAL A 154 1.00 3.69 14.77
C VAL A 154 2.05 4.02 15.81
N GLN A 155 2.43 5.26 15.89
CA GLN A 155 3.42 5.71 16.87
C GLN A 155 2.77 6.53 17.96
#